data_68affa6bbd8b5e49c11c74cdc338127b
#
_entry.id   68affa6bbd8b5e49c11c74cdc338127b
#
_cell.length_a   1.000
_cell.length_b   1.000
_cell.length_c   1.000
_cell.angle_alpha   90.00
_cell.angle_beta   90.00
_cell.angle_gamma   90.00
#
_symmetry.space_group_name_H-M   'P 1'
#
loop_
_entity.id
_entity.type
_entity.pdbx_description
1 polymer ?
#
loop_
_entity_poly.entity_id
_entity_poly.type
_entity_poly.pdbx_seq_one_letter_code
_entity_poly.pdbx_strand_id
1 'polypeptide(L)'
;QLTAHFTPGHTPGSLSWSWTDTRDGKAVRIVYADSMSAPGYDLIGHARYPRIVDDYRATFAKVRALPCDVLITPHADASGWAPGTTTPHAKPMTCREYADKAGRKLDAQLGAQRKATP
;
A
#
# COMPACT_ATOMS: atom_id res chain seq x y z
N GLN A 1 -3.93 -20.96 2.27
CA GLN A 1 -2.50 -20.72 2.49
C GLN A 1 -2.24 -19.22 2.55
N LEU A 2 -1.63 -18.75 3.63
CA LEU A 2 -1.32 -17.35 3.85
C LEU A 2 0.11 -17.06 3.41
N THR A 3 0.29 -16.11 2.51
CA THR A 3 1.60 -15.71 2.01
C THR A 3 1.98 -14.32 2.53
N ALA A 4 3.16 -14.22 3.11
CA ALA A 4 3.73 -12.94 3.53
C ALA A 4 4.55 -12.33 2.40
N HIS A 5 4.41 -11.02 2.23
CA HIS A 5 5.16 -10.25 1.24
C HIS A 5 5.90 -9.13 1.96
N PHE A 6 7.19 -8.98 1.70
CA PHE A 6 7.93 -7.82 2.18
C PHE A 6 7.47 -6.57 1.44
N THR A 7 6.95 -5.61 2.19
CA THR A 7 6.48 -4.33 1.65
C THR A 7 7.03 -3.17 2.49
N PRO A 8 8.38 -3.00 2.51
CA PRO A 8 9.01 -1.97 3.32
C PRO A 8 8.75 -0.57 2.76
N GLY A 9 8.89 0.42 3.61
CA GLY A 9 8.74 1.84 3.28
C GLY A 9 8.12 2.58 4.45
N HIS A 10 6.86 2.33 4.72
CA HIS A 10 6.17 2.90 5.89
C HIS A 10 6.93 2.55 7.17
N THR A 11 7.38 1.31 7.28
CA THR A 11 8.43 0.87 8.18
C THR A 11 9.40 -0.03 7.44
N PRO A 12 10.67 -0.16 7.89
CA PRO A 12 11.62 -1.06 7.24
C PRO A 12 11.20 -2.54 7.27
N GLY A 13 10.37 -2.92 8.23
CA GLY A 13 9.92 -4.30 8.39
C GLY A 13 8.46 -4.54 8.01
N SER A 14 7.83 -3.63 7.28
CA SER A 14 6.42 -3.77 6.89
C SER A 14 6.18 -5.02 6.08
N LEU A 15 5.07 -5.69 6.38
CA LEU A 15 4.62 -6.90 5.68
C LEU A 15 3.19 -6.70 5.21
N SER A 16 2.91 -7.23 4.04
CA SER A 16 1.56 -7.39 3.52
C SER A 16 1.27 -8.88 3.36
N TRP A 17 0.00 -9.25 3.28
CA TRP A 17 -0.40 -10.64 3.28
C TRP A 17 -1.39 -10.91 2.16
N SER A 18 -1.32 -12.10 1.60
CA SER A 18 -2.31 -12.55 0.61
C SER A 18 -2.76 -13.97 0.89
N TRP A 19 -3.99 -14.24 0.54
CA TRP A 19 -4.58 -15.58 0.64
C TRP A 19 -5.74 -15.69 -0.34
N THR A 20 -6.15 -16.91 -0.58
CA THR A 20 -7.32 -17.20 -1.41
C THR A 20 -8.41 -17.80 -0.52
N ASP A 21 -9.61 -17.29 -0.67
CA ASP A 21 -10.80 -17.81 -0.01
C ASP A 21 -11.81 -18.22 -1.10
N THR A 22 -12.90 -18.85 -0.68
CA THR A 22 -13.97 -19.24 -1.58
C THR A 22 -15.23 -18.50 -1.20
N ARG A 23 -15.85 -17.86 -2.18
CA ARG A 23 -17.12 -17.16 -2.01
C ARG A 23 -18.07 -17.58 -3.12
N ASP A 24 -19.21 -18.16 -2.75
CA ASP A 24 -20.21 -18.66 -3.70
C ASP A 24 -19.61 -19.62 -4.74
N GLY A 25 -18.72 -20.52 -4.29
CA GLY A 25 -18.06 -21.50 -5.14
C GLY A 25 -16.93 -20.95 -6.00
N LYS A 26 -16.59 -19.68 -5.89
CA LYS A 26 -15.53 -19.04 -6.66
C LYS A 26 -14.35 -18.67 -5.78
N ALA A 27 -13.14 -18.82 -6.31
CA ALA A 27 -11.93 -18.40 -5.63
C ALA A 27 -11.87 -16.87 -5.59
N VAL A 28 -11.62 -16.31 -4.40
CA VAL A 28 -11.46 -14.88 -4.18
C VAL A 28 -10.07 -14.64 -3.61
N ARG A 29 -9.29 -13.83 -4.31
CA ARG A 29 -7.93 -13.50 -3.90
C ARG A 29 -7.95 -12.24 -3.05
N ILE A 30 -7.51 -12.37 -1.80
CA ILE A 30 -7.57 -11.29 -0.83
C ILE A 30 -6.16 -10.83 -0.52
N VAL A 31 -5.95 -9.52 -0.50
CA VAL A 31 -4.69 -8.89 -0.12
C VAL A 31 -4.94 -7.95 1.05
N TYR A 32 -4.19 -8.16 2.13
CA TYR A 32 -4.04 -7.18 3.19
C TYR A 32 -2.74 -6.42 2.92
N ALA A 33 -2.85 -5.20 2.44
CA ALA A 33 -1.70 -4.35 2.15
C ALA A 33 -1.46 -3.41 3.33
N ASP A 34 -0.23 -3.41 3.85
CA ASP A 34 0.16 -2.48 4.89
C ASP A 34 0.13 -1.04 4.38
N SER A 35 0.18 -0.09 5.30
CA SER A 35 0.22 1.32 4.97
C SER A 35 1.36 1.63 4.00
N MET A 36 1.08 2.49 3.04
CA MET A 36 2.05 2.96 2.05
C MET A 36 2.26 4.47 2.14
N SER A 37 1.75 5.10 3.20
CA SER A 37 1.92 6.53 3.44
C SER A 37 3.27 6.83 4.08
N ALA A 38 3.75 8.06 3.89
CA ALA A 38 4.99 8.54 4.48
C ALA A 38 4.70 9.83 5.29
N PRO A 39 3.90 9.74 6.38
CA PRO A 39 3.38 10.92 7.07
C PRO A 39 4.51 11.72 7.75
N GLY A 40 4.84 12.87 7.17
CA GLY A 40 5.90 13.73 7.70
C GLY A 40 7.30 13.15 7.60
N TYR A 41 7.49 12.07 6.86
CA TYR A 41 8.80 11.42 6.75
C TYR A 41 9.75 12.23 5.88
N ASP A 42 11.02 12.27 6.28
CA ASP A 42 12.10 12.78 5.44
C ASP A 42 12.43 11.76 4.37
N LEU A 43 12.19 12.11 3.11
CA LEU A 43 12.45 11.21 1.99
C LEU A 43 13.83 11.42 1.38
N ILE A 44 14.44 12.59 1.66
CA ILE A 44 15.77 12.94 1.14
C ILE A 44 16.75 12.93 2.32
N GLY A 45 17.80 12.12 2.20
CA GLY A 45 18.87 12.06 3.19
C GLY A 45 18.42 11.55 4.57
N HIS A 46 17.46 10.64 4.60
CA HIS A 46 16.99 10.07 5.88
C HIS A 46 18.12 9.30 6.57
N ALA A 47 18.56 9.80 7.74
CA ALA A 47 19.75 9.27 8.41
C ALA A 47 19.63 7.81 8.82
N ARG A 48 18.44 7.38 9.26
CA ARG A 48 18.20 6.01 9.73
C ARG A 48 17.63 5.09 8.66
N TYR A 49 17.13 5.65 7.57
CA TYR A 49 16.50 4.89 6.53
C TYR A 49 16.82 5.47 5.15
N PRO A 50 18.11 5.42 4.74
CA PRO A 50 18.54 6.06 3.49
C PRO A 50 17.90 5.45 2.24
N ARG A 51 17.42 4.19 2.30
CA ARG A 51 16.78 3.51 1.19
C ARG A 51 15.26 3.65 1.17
N ILE A 52 14.70 4.58 1.96
CA ILE A 52 13.26 4.67 2.14
C ILE A 52 12.50 4.83 0.81
N VAL A 53 12.96 5.67 -0.08
CA VAL A 53 12.29 5.88 -1.38
C VAL A 53 12.38 4.63 -2.26
N ASP A 54 13.55 4.01 -2.33
CA ASP A 54 13.72 2.78 -3.10
C ASP A 54 12.81 1.66 -2.60
N ASP A 55 12.69 1.53 -1.29
CA ASP A 55 11.83 0.52 -0.66
C ASP A 55 10.35 0.79 -0.95
N TYR A 56 9.90 2.05 -0.87
CA TYR A 56 8.53 2.40 -1.27
C TYR A 56 8.27 2.04 -2.74
N ARG A 57 9.20 2.38 -3.64
CA ARG A 57 9.06 2.08 -5.07
C ARG A 57 8.93 0.58 -5.32
N ALA A 58 9.78 -0.21 -4.69
CA ALA A 58 9.74 -1.67 -4.79
C ALA A 58 8.42 -2.22 -4.24
N THR A 59 7.94 -1.69 -3.13
CA THR A 59 6.66 -2.06 -2.52
C THR A 59 5.49 -1.76 -3.43
N PHE A 60 5.44 -0.57 -4.02
CA PHE A 60 4.37 -0.21 -4.96
C PHE A 60 4.32 -1.16 -6.15
N ALA A 61 5.49 -1.47 -6.73
CA ALA A 61 5.56 -2.40 -7.86
C ALA A 61 5.07 -3.79 -7.46
N LYS A 62 5.45 -4.27 -6.28
CA LYS A 62 5.04 -5.58 -5.77
C LYS A 62 3.54 -5.66 -5.55
N VAL A 63 2.96 -4.71 -4.83
CA VAL A 63 1.53 -4.70 -4.53
C VAL A 63 0.70 -4.51 -5.81
N ARG A 64 1.17 -3.65 -6.71
CA ARG A 64 0.52 -3.42 -7.99
C ARG A 64 0.37 -4.70 -8.81
N ALA A 65 1.31 -5.61 -8.69
CA ALA A 65 1.35 -6.86 -9.47
C ALA A 65 0.63 -8.04 -8.79
N LEU A 66 0.20 -7.90 -7.53
CA LEU A 66 -0.46 -9.00 -6.82
C LEU A 66 -1.83 -9.30 -7.40
N PRO A 67 -2.21 -10.59 -7.56
CA PRO A 67 -3.59 -10.96 -7.81
C PRO A 67 -4.46 -10.50 -6.65
N CYS A 68 -5.49 -9.68 -6.92
CA CYS A 68 -6.18 -8.95 -5.86
C CYS A 68 -7.64 -8.72 -6.27
N ASP A 69 -8.52 -9.54 -5.74
CA ASP A 69 -9.96 -9.35 -5.93
C ASP A 69 -10.55 -8.47 -4.80
N VAL A 70 -9.98 -8.57 -3.61
CA VAL A 70 -10.38 -7.78 -2.44
C VAL A 70 -9.12 -7.22 -1.78
N LEU A 71 -9.11 -5.91 -1.59
CA LEU A 71 -8.03 -5.21 -0.90
C LEU A 71 -8.50 -4.78 0.49
N ILE A 72 -7.72 -5.11 1.50
CA ILE A 72 -7.93 -4.67 2.89
C ILE A 72 -6.68 -3.90 3.33
N THR A 73 -6.88 -2.80 4.05
CA THR A 73 -5.80 -1.94 4.55
C THR A 73 -6.01 -1.64 6.03
N PRO A 74 -4.94 -1.26 6.77
CA PRO A 74 -5.06 -0.92 8.21
C PRO A 74 -6.10 0.15 8.50
N HIS A 75 -6.20 1.15 7.63
CA HIS A 75 -7.26 2.15 7.66
C HIS A 75 -8.24 1.81 6.53
N ALA A 76 -9.46 1.42 6.89
CA ALA A 76 -10.44 0.93 5.92
C ALA A 76 -10.74 1.93 4.79
N ASP A 77 -10.80 3.21 5.09
CA ASP A 77 -11.06 4.26 4.12
C ASP A 77 -9.94 4.41 3.08
N ALA A 78 -8.71 4.00 3.41
CA ALA A 78 -7.59 4.06 2.47
C ALA A 78 -7.79 3.15 1.25
N SER A 79 -8.56 2.08 1.40
CA SER A 79 -8.90 1.14 0.31
C SER A 79 -10.34 1.29 -0.18
N GLY A 80 -11.05 2.33 0.23
CA GLY A 80 -12.40 2.62 -0.25
C GLY A 80 -13.53 1.94 0.52
N TRP A 81 -13.24 1.37 1.69
CA TRP A 81 -14.26 0.80 2.55
C TRP A 81 -14.86 1.88 3.43
N ALA A 82 -16.18 1.88 3.59
CA ALA A 82 -16.85 2.79 4.49
C ALA A 82 -16.84 2.21 5.92
N PRO A 83 -16.54 3.02 6.95
CA PRO A 83 -16.57 2.55 8.34
C PRO A 83 -17.95 2.03 8.72
N GLY A 84 -17.99 0.93 9.47
CA GLY A 84 -19.23 0.34 9.97
C GLY A 84 -20.03 -0.45 8.96
N THR A 85 -19.52 -0.66 7.75
CA THR A 85 -20.19 -1.48 6.75
C THR A 85 -19.53 -2.85 6.64
N THR A 86 -20.31 -3.86 6.29
CA THR A 86 -19.81 -5.21 6.03
C THR A 86 -19.62 -5.48 4.54
N THR A 87 -19.99 -4.53 3.71
CA THR A 87 -19.85 -4.62 2.26
C THR A 87 -18.88 -3.57 1.76
N PRO A 88 -18.16 -3.86 0.67
CA PRO A 88 -17.24 -2.89 0.11
C PRO A 88 -17.98 -1.61 -0.30
N HIS A 89 -17.26 -0.52 -0.27
CA HIS A 89 -17.73 0.72 -0.87
C HIS A 89 -18.12 0.47 -2.33
N ALA A 90 -19.01 1.30 -2.89
CA ALA A 90 -19.47 1.14 -4.28
C ALA A 90 -18.33 1.05 -5.29
N LYS A 91 -17.16 1.62 -4.96
CA LYS A 91 -15.96 1.54 -5.79
C LYS A 91 -14.75 1.24 -4.90
N PRO A 92 -14.61 0.00 -4.41
CA PRO A 92 -13.42 -0.37 -3.66
C PRO A 92 -12.19 -0.27 -4.56
N MET A 93 -11.06 0.11 -3.98
CA MET A 93 -9.81 0.19 -4.73
C MET A 93 -9.29 -1.20 -5.05
N THR A 94 -8.69 -1.34 -6.23
CA THR A 94 -7.83 -2.48 -6.55
C THR A 94 -6.45 -2.29 -5.93
N CYS A 95 -5.67 -3.36 -5.82
CA CYS A 95 -4.27 -3.26 -5.39
C CYS A 95 -3.48 -2.31 -6.30
N ARG A 96 -3.75 -2.36 -7.60
CA ARG A 96 -3.13 -1.48 -8.59
C ARG A 96 -3.44 -0.01 -8.32
N GLU A 97 -4.72 0.32 -8.13
CA GLU A 97 -5.14 1.69 -7.84
C GLU A 97 -4.54 2.21 -6.53
N TYR A 98 -4.51 1.37 -5.51
CA TYR A 98 -3.94 1.70 -4.21
C TYR A 98 -2.44 2.02 -4.33
N ALA A 99 -1.69 1.15 -5.01
CA ALA A 99 -0.27 1.35 -5.23
C ALA A 99 0.02 2.59 -6.08
N ASP A 100 -0.75 2.82 -7.15
CA ASP A 100 -0.58 3.98 -8.02
C ASP A 100 -0.89 5.29 -7.29
N LYS A 101 -1.93 5.31 -6.47
CA LYS A 101 -2.26 6.47 -5.63
C LYS A 101 -1.15 6.78 -4.63
N ALA A 102 -0.63 5.75 -3.97
CA ALA A 102 0.49 5.90 -3.05
C ALA A 102 1.74 6.44 -3.76
N GLY A 103 2.00 5.96 -4.97
CA GLY A 103 3.11 6.43 -5.79
C GLY A 103 2.98 7.91 -6.13
N ARG A 104 1.78 8.35 -6.53
CA ARG A 104 1.55 9.78 -6.82
C ARG A 104 1.75 10.65 -5.58
N LYS A 105 1.29 10.19 -4.42
CA LYS A 105 1.48 10.92 -3.16
C LYS A 105 2.95 11.01 -2.77
N LEU A 106 3.69 9.92 -2.94
CA LEU A 106 5.12 9.91 -2.66
C LEU A 106 5.86 10.87 -3.60
N ASP A 107 5.53 10.88 -4.88
CA ASP A 107 6.13 11.78 -5.86
C ASP A 107 5.87 13.24 -5.51
N ALA A 108 4.65 13.59 -5.10
CA ALA A 108 4.30 14.93 -4.69
C ALA A 108 5.08 15.37 -3.44
N GLN A 109 5.16 14.48 -2.44
CA GLN A 109 5.89 14.73 -1.21
C GLN A 109 7.39 14.90 -1.47
N LEU A 110 7.96 14.02 -2.29
CA LEU A 110 9.36 14.07 -2.66
C LEU A 110 9.69 15.35 -3.45
N GLY A 111 8.82 15.73 -4.38
CA GLY A 111 8.95 16.98 -5.13
C GLY A 111 8.92 18.21 -4.23
N ALA A 112 8.03 18.24 -3.25
CA ALA A 112 7.95 19.32 -2.27
C ALA A 112 9.23 19.41 -1.42
N GLN A 113 9.77 18.27 -1.00
CA GLN A 113 11.00 18.23 -0.21
C GLN A 113 12.21 18.66 -1.02
N ARG A 114 12.29 18.32 -2.31
CA ARG A 114 13.37 18.79 -3.19
C ARG A 114 13.34 20.29 -3.37
N LYS A 115 12.16 20.89 -3.49
CA LYS A 115 12.02 22.35 -3.60
C LYS A 115 12.40 23.08 -2.32
N ALA A 116 12.17 22.46 -1.17
CA ALA A 116 12.49 23.03 0.13
C ALA A 116 13.99 22.92 0.48
N THR A 117 14.74 22.07 -0.22
CA THR A 117 16.18 21.89 0.00
C THR A 117 16.96 22.93 -0.79
N PRO A 118 17.82 23.75 -0.14
CA PRO A 118 18.64 24.77 -0.83
C PRO A 118 19.60 24.14 -1.83
#